data_0b0f4732d6378fecb89728dc6e8b6787
#
_entry.id   0b0f4732d6378fecb89728dc6e8b6787
#
_cell.length_a   1.000
_cell.length_b   1.000
_cell.length_c   1.000
_cell.angle_alpha   90.00
_cell.angle_beta   90.00
_cell.angle_gamma   90.00
#
_symmetry.space_group_name_H-M   'P 1'
#
loop_
_entity.id
_entity.type
_entity.pdbx_description
1 polymer ?
#
loop_
_entity_poly.entity_id
_entity_poly.type
_entity_poly.pdbx_seq_one_letter_code
_entity_poly.pdbx_strand_id
1 'polypeptide(L)'
;MKKQKVSNRIGSRFGNVVIHICLGILAFIWLLPIIYVIMVSFGSNAGTNLPTLIPDFLFQKIKAAHPDLYGNIQKGYIPTFANYVKLFTDTHSAFNFPQMFLNTLMISIFSCIVSTFFVLSVSYVMSRMRFKMRKPFMNVALILGMFPGFMSMIAVYYILKAIGLTEGGLVRVALVMVYSGGSGLGFYIAKGFFDTIPKTIDEAAYIDGATRWQVFTRITIPLSKPIIVYTILNSFMGPWLDFIFAKVICGTKIKYYTVSVGLWNMLEKEYIISWFKCFAAGAVCISIPIATLFMVMQRFYREGVSGAVKG
;
A
#
# COMPACT_ATOMS: atom_id res chain seq x y z
N MET A 1 -39.58 38.16 4.96
CA MET A 1 -38.69 37.06 5.47
C MET A 1 -38.88 35.69 4.82
N LYS A 2 -40.06 35.25 4.38
CA LYS A 2 -40.24 33.91 3.74
C LYS A 2 -39.58 33.77 2.36
N LYS A 3 -39.54 34.81 1.50
CA LYS A 3 -38.92 34.76 0.16
C LYS A 3 -37.40 34.58 0.18
N GLN A 4 -36.69 35.15 1.15
CA GLN A 4 -35.25 35.02 1.30
C GLN A 4 -34.81 33.58 1.73
N LYS A 5 -35.62 32.91 2.57
CA LYS A 5 -35.35 31.53 2.99
C LYS A 5 -35.51 30.49 1.86
N VAL A 6 -36.43 30.76 0.91
CA VAL A 6 -36.64 29.86 -0.25
C VAL A 6 -35.54 30.03 -1.29
N SER A 7 -35.09 31.28 -1.55
CA SER A 7 -33.97 31.58 -2.47
C SER A 7 -32.65 30.93 -2.00
N ASN A 8 -32.34 30.98 -0.70
CA ASN A 8 -31.15 30.33 -0.15
C ASN A 8 -31.21 28.79 -0.22
N ARG A 9 -32.41 28.21 -0.15
CA ARG A 9 -32.55 26.72 -0.30
C ARG A 9 -32.40 26.27 -1.74
N ILE A 10 -32.82 27.04 -2.72
CA ILE A 10 -32.68 26.72 -4.15
C ILE A 10 -31.22 26.88 -4.58
N GLY A 11 -30.56 27.97 -4.17
CA GLY A 11 -29.13 28.19 -4.40
C GLY A 11 -28.25 27.10 -3.78
N SER A 12 -28.58 26.62 -2.57
CA SER A 12 -27.86 25.52 -1.93
C SER A 12 -28.09 24.17 -2.60
N ARG A 13 -29.29 23.91 -3.16
CA ARG A 13 -29.57 22.69 -3.93
C ARG A 13 -28.82 22.66 -5.27
N PHE A 14 -28.81 23.78 -6.00
CA PHE A 14 -28.05 23.88 -7.24
C PHE A 14 -26.55 23.76 -6.98
N GLY A 15 -26.01 24.43 -5.96
CA GLY A 15 -24.62 24.30 -5.53
C GLY A 15 -24.25 22.84 -5.19
N ASN A 16 -25.13 22.14 -4.46
CA ASN A 16 -24.91 20.74 -4.13
C ASN A 16 -24.90 19.85 -5.38
N VAL A 17 -25.79 20.08 -6.34
CA VAL A 17 -25.80 19.31 -7.61
C VAL A 17 -24.49 19.51 -8.38
N VAL A 18 -24.05 20.77 -8.51
CA VAL A 18 -22.76 21.09 -9.18
C VAL A 18 -21.60 20.39 -8.48
N ILE A 19 -21.54 20.45 -7.14
CA ILE A 19 -20.50 19.76 -6.36
C ILE A 19 -20.52 18.24 -6.62
N HIS A 20 -21.68 17.60 -6.62
CA HIS A 20 -21.76 16.15 -6.87
C HIS A 20 -21.36 15.80 -8.30
N ILE A 21 -21.71 16.63 -9.29
CA ILE A 21 -21.26 16.41 -10.67
C ILE A 21 -19.74 16.54 -10.77
N CYS A 22 -19.14 17.60 -10.19
CA CYS A 22 -17.70 17.78 -10.19
C CYS A 22 -16.97 16.63 -9.48
N LEU A 23 -17.47 16.20 -8.32
CA LEU A 23 -16.92 15.04 -7.59
C LEU A 23 -17.08 13.75 -8.39
N GLY A 24 -18.20 13.57 -9.09
CA GLY A 24 -18.43 12.41 -9.96
C GLY A 24 -17.46 12.36 -11.14
N ILE A 25 -17.24 13.49 -11.80
CA ILE A 25 -16.27 13.58 -12.89
C ILE A 25 -14.86 13.32 -12.37
N LEU A 26 -14.48 13.91 -11.25
CA LEU A 26 -13.19 13.70 -10.63
C LEU A 26 -12.97 12.21 -10.26
N ALA A 27 -13.96 11.60 -9.63
CA ALA A 27 -13.93 10.18 -9.30
C ALA A 27 -13.80 9.29 -10.55
N PHE A 28 -14.52 9.62 -11.63
CA PHE A 28 -14.41 8.90 -12.89
C PHE A 28 -12.99 9.00 -13.49
N ILE A 29 -12.40 10.22 -13.50
CA ILE A 29 -11.02 10.42 -13.99
C ILE A 29 -10.03 9.57 -13.17
N TRP A 30 -10.18 9.50 -11.84
CA TRP A 30 -9.32 8.70 -10.97
C TRP A 30 -9.50 7.19 -11.18
N LEU A 31 -10.69 6.75 -11.60
CA LEU A 31 -10.96 5.33 -11.88
C LEU A 31 -10.44 4.89 -13.25
N LEU A 32 -10.26 5.80 -14.22
CA LEU A 32 -9.80 5.47 -15.57
C LEU A 32 -8.54 4.61 -15.61
N PRO A 33 -7.43 4.94 -14.93
CA PRO A 33 -6.23 4.12 -14.96
C PRO A 33 -6.46 2.73 -14.34
N ILE A 34 -7.31 2.61 -13.32
CA ILE A 34 -7.63 1.33 -12.69
C ILE A 34 -8.43 0.46 -13.68
N ILE A 35 -9.47 1.03 -14.29
CA ILE A 35 -10.28 0.35 -15.32
C ILE A 35 -9.38 -0.08 -16.48
N TYR A 36 -8.47 0.79 -16.92
CA TYR A 36 -7.51 0.47 -17.98
C TYR A 36 -6.67 -0.76 -17.63
N VAL A 37 -6.04 -0.80 -16.45
CA VAL A 37 -5.23 -1.94 -16.01
C VAL A 37 -6.04 -3.22 -15.95
N ILE A 38 -7.28 -3.16 -15.41
CA ILE A 38 -8.19 -4.32 -15.36
C ILE A 38 -8.53 -4.79 -16.79
N MET A 39 -8.88 -3.90 -17.69
CA MET A 39 -9.17 -4.27 -19.09
C MET A 39 -7.97 -4.89 -19.77
N VAL A 40 -6.78 -4.31 -19.61
CA VAL A 40 -5.54 -4.85 -20.16
C VAL A 40 -5.24 -6.24 -19.63
N SER A 41 -5.49 -6.50 -18.35
CA SER A 41 -5.26 -7.80 -17.71
C SER A 41 -6.07 -8.93 -18.34
N PHE A 42 -7.28 -8.62 -18.83
CA PHE A 42 -8.17 -9.56 -19.55
C PHE A 42 -8.00 -9.49 -21.08
N GLY A 43 -7.15 -8.62 -21.61
CA GLY A 43 -6.99 -8.48 -23.05
C GLY A 43 -6.29 -9.67 -23.70
N SER A 44 -6.77 -10.11 -24.89
CA SER A 44 -6.15 -11.20 -25.64
C SER A 44 -4.72 -10.87 -26.08
N ASN A 45 -3.87 -11.88 -26.22
CA ASN A 45 -2.48 -11.75 -26.70
C ASN A 45 -2.35 -11.63 -28.23
N ALA A 46 -3.45 -11.50 -28.98
CA ALA A 46 -3.43 -11.50 -30.42
C ALA A 46 -2.75 -10.24 -30.99
N GLY A 47 -1.47 -10.34 -31.25
CA GLY A 47 -0.79 -9.61 -32.31
C GLY A 47 -0.34 -8.18 -32.06
N THR A 48 -0.43 -7.59 -30.84
CA THR A 48 0.04 -6.21 -30.63
C THR A 48 0.58 -5.94 -29.25
N ASN A 49 1.62 -5.12 -29.20
CA ASN A 49 2.27 -4.63 -27.99
C ASN A 49 1.39 -3.62 -27.20
N LEU A 50 0.44 -2.99 -27.88
CA LEU A 50 -0.49 -2.04 -27.27
C LEU A 50 -1.88 -2.69 -27.21
N PRO A 51 -2.46 -2.81 -26.00
CA PRO A 51 -3.80 -3.33 -25.85
C PRO A 51 -4.79 -2.34 -26.46
N THR A 52 -5.48 -2.77 -27.51
CA THR A 52 -6.64 -2.03 -28.01
C THR A 52 -7.80 -2.29 -27.03
N LEU A 53 -8.37 -1.23 -26.47
CA LEU A 53 -9.56 -1.33 -25.63
C LEU A 53 -10.86 -1.33 -26.41
N ILE A 54 -10.76 -1.17 -27.75
CA ILE A 54 -11.90 -1.15 -28.65
C ILE A 54 -12.38 -2.60 -28.86
N PRO A 55 -13.65 -2.94 -28.55
CA PRO A 55 -14.19 -4.27 -28.79
C PRO A 55 -13.95 -4.72 -30.25
N ASP A 56 -13.65 -6.01 -30.44
CA ASP A 56 -13.21 -6.52 -31.75
C ASP A 56 -14.20 -6.22 -32.89
N PHE A 57 -15.52 -6.37 -32.62
CA PHE A 57 -16.55 -6.07 -33.62
C PHE A 57 -16.54 -4.61 -34.10
N LEU A 58 -16.24 -3.66 -33.19
CA LEU A 58 -16.14 -2.24 -33.51
C LEU A 58 -14.80 -1.94 -34.17
N PHE A 59 -13.74 -2.57 -33.68
CA PHE A 59 -12.39 -2.44 -34.22
C PHE A 59 -12.32 -2.85 -35.68
N GLN A 60 -12.92 -3.99 -36.06
CA GLN A 60 -12.93 -4.45 -37.45
C GLN A 60 -13.65 -3.46 -38.39
N LYS A 61 -14.76 -2.85 -37.93
CA LYS A 61 -15.45 -1.80 -38.69
C LYS A 61 -14.59 -0.55 -38.90
N ILE A 62 -13.92 -0.09 -37.84
CA ILE A 62 -13.07 1.10 -37.89
C ILE A 62 -11.84 0.83 -38.76
N LYS A 63 -11.24 -0.36 -38.64
CA LYS A 63 -10.10 -0.79 -39.46
C LYS A 63 -10.46 -0.88 -40.94
N ALA A 64 -11.64 -1.35 -41.27
CA ALA A 64 -12.14 -1.39 -42.65
C ALA A 64 -12.31 0.01 -43.25
N ALA A 65 -12.70 0.99 -42.43
CA ALA A 65 -12.87 2.39 -42.83
C ALA A 65 -11.55 3.14 -42.92
N HIS A 66 -10.54 2.78 -42.09
CA HIS A 66 -9.27 3.48 -41.98
C HIS A 66 -8.09 2.49 -41.85
N PRO A 67 -7.73 1.76 -42.92
CA PRO A 67 -6.71 0.71 -42.88
C PRO A 67 -5.31 1.22 -42.47
N ASP A 68 -4.99 2.47 -42.79
CA ASP A 68 -3.67 3.07 -42.53
C ASP A 68 -3.46 3.45 -41.05
N LEU A 69 -4.51 3.64 -40.29
CA LEU A 69 -4.43 4.09 -38.87
C LEU A 69 -4.01 2.99 -37.90
N TYR A 70 -4.28 1.73 -38.20
CA TYR A 70 -4.11 0.63 -37.29
C TYR A 70 -3.03 -0.39 -37.65
N GLY A 71 -2.33 -0.16 -38.75
CA GLY A 71 -1.11 -0.90 -39.18
C GLY A 71 -1.23 -2.42 -38.96
N ASN A 72 -0.33 -2.97 -38.19
CA ASN A 72 -0.23 -4.41 -37.92
C ASN A 72 -1.21 -4.95 -36.87
N ILE A 73 -2.13 -4.14 -36.31
CA ILE A 73 -3.12 -4.62 -35.35
C ILE A 73 -4.16 -5.48 -36.06
N GLN A 74 -4.21 -6.76 -35.73
CA GLN A 74 -5.10 -7.70 -36.44
C GLN A 74 -6.48 -7.84 -35.77
N LYS A 75 -6.57 -7.74 -34.46
CA LYS A 75 -7.80 -7.95 -33.69
C LYS A 75 -8.00 -6.86 -32.63
N GLY A 76 -9.26 -6.52 -32.37
CA GLY A 76 -9.67 -5.66 -31.30
C GLY A 76 -9.59 -6.34 -29.93
N TYR A 77 -10.25 -5.75 -28.93
CA TYR A 77 -10.31 -6.28 -27.58
C TYR A 77 -11.18 -7.54 -27.51
N ILE A 78 -10.59 -8.64 -27.06
CA ILE A 78 -11.27 -9.90 -26.76
C ILE A 78 -10.91 -10.27 -25.32
N PRO A 79 -11.89 -10.35 -24.40
CA PRO A 79 -11.60 -10.71 -23.02
C PRO A 79 -11.15 -12.18 -22.92
N THR A 80 -10.09 -12.43 -22.14
CA THR A 80 -9.55 -13.77 -21.90
C THR A 80 -8.87 -13.87 -20.53
N PHE A 81 -8.87 -15.06 -19.95
CA PHE A 81 -8.09 -15.36 -18.75
C PHE A 81 -6.67 -15.85 -19.04
N ALA A 82 -6.25 -15.90 -20.30
CA ALA A 82 -4.96 -16.45 -20.70
C ALA A 82 -3.76 -15.77 -20.01
N ASN A 83 -3.83 -14.47 -19.74
CA ASN A 83 -2.77 -13.74 -19.04
C ASN A 83 -2.62 -14.18 -17.58
N TYR A 84 -3.73 -14.48 -16.91
CA TYR A 84 -3.72 -15.02 -15.55
C TYR A 84 -3.18 -16.46 -15.54
N VAL A 85 -3.66 -17.30 -16.46
CA VAL A 85 -3.13 -18.67 -16.60
C VAL A 85 -1.63 -18.63 -16.84
N LYS A 86 -1.16 -17.82 -17.80
CA LYS A 86 0.28 -17.65 -18.07
C LYS A 86 1.02 -17.16 -16.82
N LEU A 87 0.52 -16.16 -16.11
CA LEU A 87 1.14 -15.60 -14.92
C LEU A 87 1.37 -16.64 -13.81
N PHE A 88 0.44 -17.58 -13.64
CA PHE A 88 0.50 -18.58 -12.58
C PHE A 88 1.16 -19.90 -13.01
N THR A 89 1.19 -20.24 -14.30
CA THR A 89 1.70 -21.51 -14.80
C THR A 89 3.07 -21.42 -15.47
N ASP A 90 3.38 -20.23 -16.04
CA ASP A 90 4.68 -20.04 -16.71
C ASP A 90 5.75 -19.75 -15.65
N THR A 91 6.58 -20.75 -15.42
CA THR A 91 7.70 -20.71 -14.47
C THR A 91 8.98 -20.25 -15.15
N HIS A 92 8.90 -19.21 -15.99
CA HIS A 92 10.10 -18.57 -16.51
C HIS A 92 11.05 -18.22 -15.35
N SER A 93 12.34 -18.49 -15.51
CA SER A 93 13.32 -18.32 -14.42
C SER A 93 13.29 -16.96 -13.74
N ALA A 94 12.90 -15.92 -14.46
CA ALA A 94 12.80 -14.55 -13.95
C ALA A 94 11.40 -14.16 -13.39
N PHE A 95 10.34 -14.95 -13.62
CA PHE A 95 8.94 -14.54 -13.39
C PHE A 95 8.07 -15.59 -12.71
N ASN A 96 8.59 -16.28 -11.70
CA ASN A 96 7.75 -17.16 -10.88
C ASN A 96 6.83 -16.35 -9.97
N PHE A 97 5.70 -15.88 -10.52
CA PHE A 97 4.75 -15.03 -9.81
C PHE A 97 4.21 -15.64 -8.51
N PRO A 98 3.79 -16.92 -8.46
CA PRO A 98 3.34 -17.52 -7.20
C PRO A 98 4.38 -17.44 -6.09
N GLN A 99 5.66 -17.72 -6.41
CA GLN A 99 6.75 -17.64 -5.45
C GLN A 99 6.98 -16.20 -4.96
N MET A 100 6.95 -15.21 -5.86
CA MET A 100 7.11 -13.79 -5.54
C MET A 100 5.95 -13.28 -4.70
N PHE A 101 4.73 -13.69 -5.02
CA PHE A 101 3.53 -13.35 -4.27
C PHE A 101 3.60 -13.89 -2.84
N LEU A 102 3.96 -15.16 -2.66
CA LEU A 102 4.14 -15.77 -1.35
C LEU A 102 5.28 -15.13 -0.55
N ASN A 103 6.40 -14.80 -1.20
CA ASN A 103 7.49 -14.06 -0.55
C ASN A 103 6.99 -12.74 0.02
N THR A 104 6.29 -11.94 -0.82
CA THR A 104 5.78 -10.64 -0.40
C THR A 104 4.74 -10.76 0.70
N LEU A 105 3.82 -11.71 0.58
CA LEU A 105 2.80 -11.96 1.60
C LEU A 105 3.41 -12.31 2.96
N MET A 106 4.38 -13.23 2.98
CA MET A 106 5.10 -13.59 4.22
C MET A 106 5.85 -12.38 4.80
N ILE A 107 6.62 -11.67 3.98
CA ILE A 107 7.35 -10.48 4.42
C ILE A 107 6.39 -9.44 4.98
N SER A 108 5.25 -9.18 4.31
CA SER A 108 4.25 -8.20 4.74
C SER A 108 3.61 -8.57 6.08
N ILE A 109 3.24 -9.84 6.27
CA ILE A 109 2.63 -10.29 7.53
C ILE A 109 3.62 -10.14 8.69
N PHE A 110 4.85 -10.65 8.54
CA PHE A 110 5.85 -10.57 9.61
C PHE A 110 6.27 -9.13 9.89
N SER A 111 6.51 -8.33 8.84
CA SER A 111 6.84 -6.90 9.01
C SER A 111 5.70 -6.13 9.69
N CYS A 112 4.46 -6.41 9.32
CA CYS A 112 3.29 -5.78 9.93
C CYS A 112 3.20 -6.09 11.43
N ILE A 113 3.37 -7.35 11.84
CA ILE A 113 3.32 -7.76 13.25
C ILE A 113 4.44 -7.08 14.04
N VAL A 114 5.68 -7.19 13.56
CA VAL A 114 6.87 -6.66 14.24
C VAL A 114 6.80 -5.12 14.30
N SER A 115 6.52 -4.47 13.16
CA SER A 115 6.42 -3.01 13.09
C SER A 115 5.31 -2.45 13.99
N THR A 116 4.11 -3.05 13.96
CA THR A 116 3.00 -2.61 14.79
C THR A 116 3.33 -2.72 16.28
N PHE A 117 3.92 -3.84 16.69
CA PHE A 117 4.34 -4.02 18.08
C PHE A 117 5.35 -2.95 18.51
N PHE A 118 6.40 -2.72 17.72
CA PHE A 118 7.42 -1.71 18.06
C PHE A 118 6.88 -0.29 18.00
N VAL A 119 6.12 0.07 16.97
CA VAL A 119 5.55 1.41 16.84
C VAL A 119 4.67 1.75 18.04
N LEU A 120 3.75 0.86 18.41
CA LEU A 120 2.84 1.11 19.53
C LEU A 120 3.58 1.14 20.87
N SER A 121 4.50 0.20 21.11
CA SER A 121 5.27 0.14 22.36
C SER A 121 6.17 1.35 22.55
N VAL A 122 6.94 1.71 21.52
CA VAL A 122 7.84 2.88 21.56
C VAL A 122 7.03 4.16 21.72
N SER A 123 5.94 4.30 20.96
CA SER A 123 5.07 5.49 21.04
C SER A 123 4.44 5.66 22.41
N TYR A 124 4.00 4.56 23.04
CA TYR A 124 3.47 4.59 24.40
C TYR A 124 4.51 5.05 25.42
N VAL A 125 5.71 4.47 25.38
CA VAL A 125 6.82 4.88 26.25
C VAL A 125 7.16 6.36 26.05
N MET A 126 7.24 6.81 24.77
CA MET A 126 7.53 8.20 24.42
C MET A 126 6.39 9.17 24.76
N SER A 127 5.16 8.72 24.85
CA SER A 127 4.01 9.55 25.22
C SER A 127 3.81 9.62 26.73
N ARG A 128 3.85 8.48 27.44
CA ARG A 128 3.40 8.35 28.82
C ARG A 128 4.52 8.33 29.85
N MET A 129 5.71 7.85 29.49
CA MET A 129 6.82 7.74 30.45
C MET A 129 7.68 8.99 30.46
N ARG A 130 8.20 9.36 31.64
CA ARG A 130 9.14 10.46 31.84
C ARG A 130 10.53 9.88 32.11
N PHE A 131 11.50 10.16 31.21
CA PHE A 131 12.90 9.79 31.39
C PHE A 131 13.82 10.83 30.70
N LYS A 132 15.05 10.95 31.19
CA LYS A 132 15.99 12.01 30.75
C LYS A 132 16.27 11.99 29.25
N MET A 133 16.38 10.80 28.65
CA MET A 133 16.73 10.63 27.22
C MET A 133 15.54 10.76 26.27
N ARG A 134 14.32 11.02 26.74
CA ARG A 134 13.12 11.11 25.92
C ARG A 134 13.24 12.15 24.78
N LYS A 135 13.60 13.40 25.14
CA LYS A 135 13.73 14.49 24.14
C LYS A 135 14.91 14.24 23.18
N PRO A 136 16.13 13.94 23.66
CA PRO A 136 17.24 13.60 22.75
C PRO A 136 16.93 12.47 21.79
N PHE A 137 16.34 11.36 22.26
CA PHE A 137 15.96 10.24 21.42
C PHE A 137 14.96 10.64 20.32
N MET A 138 13.93 11.42 20.68
CA MET A 138 12.95 11.91 19.72
C MET A 138 13.59 12.81 18.66
N ASN A 139 14.50 13.70 19.04
CA ASN A 139 15.21 14.57 18.10
C ASN A 139 16.13 13.78 17.16
N VAL A 140 16.88 12.82 17.68
CA VAL A 140 17.73 11.94 16.86
C VAL A 140 16.89 11.16 15.86
N ALA A 141 15.78 10.56 16.30
CA ALA A 141 14.89 9.82 15.42
C ALA A 141 14.28 10.71 14.31
N LEU A 142 13.92 11.95 14.65
CA LEU A 142 13.44 12.92 13.66
C LEU A 142 14.53 13.27 12.64
N ILE A 143 15.75 13.59 13.10
CA ILE A 143 16.89 13.90 12.23
C ILE A 143 17.17 12.72 11.29
N LEU A 144 17.25 11.49 11.83
CA LEU A 144 17.46 10.30 11.02
C LEU A 144 16.34 10.07 10.00
N GLY A 145 15.09 10.37 10.36
CA GLY A 145 13.94 10.29 9.45
C GLY A 145 13.96 11.33 8.31
N MET A 146 14.75 12.41 8.44
CA MET A 146 14.91 13.43 7.39
C MET A 146 16.00 13.07 6.36
N PHE A 147 16.82 12.06 6.63
CA PHE A 147 17.79 11.61 5.64
C PHE A 147 17.12 11.02 4.40
N PRO A 148 17.63 11.32 3.21
CA PRO A 148 17.11 10.73 1.97
C PRO A 148 17.13 9.20 2.03
N GLY A 149 15.97 8.57 1.82
CA GLY A 149 15.78 7.11 2.01
C GLY A 149 16.78 6.26 1.19
N PHE A 150 17.15 6.70 -0.02
CA PHE A 150 18.11 5.98 -0.85
C PHE A 150 19.56 5.97 -0.28
N MET A 151 19.98 7.02 0.45
CA MET A 151 21.30 7.03 1.12
C MET A 151 21.30 6.05 2.30
N SER A 152 20.25 6.08 3.11
CA SER A 152 20.07 5.11 4.21
C SER A 152 20.04 3.68 3.70
N MET A 153 19.43 3.44 2.53
CA MET A 153 19.33 2.14 1.91
C MET A 153 20.69 1.49 1.64
N ILE A 154 21.64 2.25 1.10
CA ILE A 154 22.99 1.74 0.81
C ILE A 154 23.69 1.32 2.11
N ALA A 155 23.62 2.18 3.13
CA ALA A 155 24.21 1.88 4.44
C ALA A 155 23.59 0.63 5.06
N VAL A 156 22.26 0.52 5.07
CA VAL A 156 21.54 -0.64 5.59
C VAL A 156 21.91 -1.92 4.82
N TYR A 157 22.01 -1.85 3.49
CA TYR A 157 22.45 -3.00 2.68
C TYR A 157 23.83 -3.51 3.11
N TYR A 158 24.82 -2.62 3.28
CA TYR A 158 26.16 -3.03 3.70
C TYR A 158 26.18 -3.58 5.13
N ILE A 159 25.39 -3.03 6.04
CA ILE A 159 25.25 -3.57 7.40
C ILE A 159 24.66 -4.99 7.33
N LEU A 160 23.57 -5.20 6.62
CA LEU A 160 22.93 -6.51 6.46
C LEU A 160 23.86 -7.52 5.79
N LYS A 161 24.67 -7.06 4.82
CA LYS A 161 25.67 -7.89 4.16
C LYS A 161 26.80 -8.28 5.12
N ALA A 162 27.30 -7.35 5.93
CA ALA A 162 28.36 -7.61 6.91
C ALA A 162 27.94 -8.66 7.96
N ILE A 163 26.66 -8.70 8.34
CA ILE A 163 26.12 -9.70 9.29
C ILE A 163 25.55 -10.94 8.59
N GLY A 164 25.75 -11.10 7.26
CA GLY A 164 25.38 -12.28 6.51
C GLY A 164 23.89 -12.43 6.18
N LEU A 165 23.05 -11.43 6.45
CA LEU A 165 21.61 -11.51 6.24
C LEU A 165 21.18 -11.34 4.76
N THR A 166 22.10 -11.00 3.88
CA THR A 166 21.82 -10.89 2.44
C THR A 166 21.97 -12.23 1.71
N GLU A 167 22.28 -13.34 2.40
CA GLU A 167 22.53 -14.61 1.76
C GLU A 167 21.40 -15.63 1.97
N GLY A 168 21.14 -16.44 0.95
CA GLY A 168 20.17 -17.54 0.99
C GLY A 168 18.79 -17.11 1.48
N GLY A 169 18.14 -17.91 2.29
CA GLY A 169 16.81 -17.65 2.86
C GLY A 169 16.74 -16.48 3.82
N LEU A 170 17.90 -16.02 4.35
CA LEU A 170 18.00 -14.89 5.27
C LEU A 170 17.64 -13.54 4.60
N VAL A 171 17.66 -13.50 3.26
CA VAL A 171 17.16 -12.32 2.50
C VAL A 171 15.74 -11.92 2.92
N ARG A 172 14.85 -12.88 3.17
CA ARG A 172 13.49 -12.57 3.65
C ARG A 172 13.49 -11.96 5.04
N VAL A 173 14.37 -12.46 5.92
CA VAL A 173 14.55 -11.91 7.27
C VAL A 173 15.08 -10.50 7.19
N ALA A 174 16.08 -10.24 6.32
CA ALA A 174 16.60 -8.91 6.07
C ALA A 174 15.50 -7.94 5.64
N LEU A 175 14.65 -8.34 4.70
CA LEU A 175 13.51 -7.51 4.25
C LEU A 175 12.50 -7.26 5.38
N VAL A 176 12.17 -8.27 6.19
CA VAL A 176 11.31 -8.08 7.37
C VAL A 176 11.92 -7.06 8.33
N MET A 177 13.22 -7.16 8.63
CA MET A 177 13.91 -6.22 9.52
C MET A 177 13.87 -4.79 8.97
N VAL A 178 14.14 -4.62 7.67
CA VAL A 178 14.12 -3.32 7.00
C VAL A 178 12.74 -2.67 7.08
N TYR A 179 11.70 -3.39 6.66
CA TYR A 179 10.33 -2.85 6.67
C TYR A 179 9.79 -2.63 8.08
N SER A 180 10.27 -3.40 9.06
CA SER A 180 9.91 -3.19 10.47
C SER A 180 10.67 -2.02 11.09
N GLY A 181 11.95 -1.84 10.72
CA GLY A 181 12.81 -0.79 11.26
C GLY A 181 12.56 0.59 10.67
N GLY A 182 12.06 0.68 9.43
CA GLY A 182 11.79 1.93 8.71
C GLY A 182 10.65 2.79 9.29
N SER A 183 10.11 2.42 10.45
CA SER A 183 8.93 3.04 11.07
C SER A 183 9.23 4.32 11.86
N GLY A 184 10.38 4.98 11.67
CA GLY A 184 10.79 6.15 12.44
C GLY A 184 9.72 7.25 12.51
N LEU A 185 9.11 7.62 11.38
CA LEU A 185 7.98 8.55 11.36
C LEU A 185 6.68 7.93 11.93
N GLY A 186 6.50 6.63 11.82
CA GLY A 186 5.31 5.93 12.31
C GLY A 186 5.11 6.07 13.81
N PHE A 187 6.18 5.97 14.62
CA PHE A 187 6.03 6.15 16.06
C PHE A 187 5.83 7.62 16.47
N TYR A 188 6.25 8.60 15.66
CA TYR A 188 5.89 10.00 15.88
C TYR A 188 4.40 10.24 15.72
N ILE A 189 3.82 9.71 14.64
CA ILE A 189 2.37 9.81 14.37
C ILE A 189 1.59 9.10 15.48
N ALA A 190 1.99 7.90 15.85
CA ALA A 190 1.34 7.12 16.89
C ALA A 190 1.50 7.79 18.28
N LYS A 191 2.67 8.35 18.59
CA LYS A 191 2.87 9.15 19.79
C LYS A 191 1.96 10.39 19.81
N GLY A 192 1.88 11.12 18.70
CA GLY A 192 0.98 12.27 18.59
C GLY A 192 -0.46 11.91 18.90
N PHE A 193 -0.92 10.76 18.40
CA PHE A 193 -2.25 10.24 18.72
C PHE A 193 -2.38 9.90 20.21
N PHE A 194 -1.42 9.20 20.81
CA PHE A 194 -1.46 8.87 22.24
C PHE A 194 -1.45 10.12 23.13
N ASP A 195 -0.79 11.20 22.69
CA ASP A 195 -0.79 12.47 23.42
C ASP A 195 -2.18 13.15 23.46
N THR A 196 -3.08 12.81 22.52
CA THR A 196 -4.47 13.32 22.53
C THR A 196 -5.37 12.66 23.56
N ILE A 197 -5.00 11.47 24.06
CA ILE A 197 -5.74 10.75 25.11
C ILE A 197 -5.47 11.44 26.46
N PRO A 198 -6.49 11.89 27.20
CA PRO A 198 -6.31 12.55 28.48
C PRO A 198 -5.53 11.69 29.48
N LYS A 199 -4.50 12.28 30.13
CA LYS A 199 -3.69 11.56 31.13
C LYS A 199 -4.47 11.22 32.40
N THR A 200 -5.54 11.95 32.68
CA THR A 200 -6.45 11.70 33.79
C THR A 200 -7.04 10.28 33.77
N ILE A 201 -7.21 9.69 32.57
CA ILE A 201 -7.67 8.31 32.44
C ILE A 201 -6.62 7.33 32.99
N ASP A 202 -5.34 7.56 32.66
CA ASP A 202 -4.24 6.74 33.15
C ASP A 202 -4.08 6.92 34.69
N GLU A 203 -4.20 8.16 35.19
CA GLU A 203 -4.11 8.49 36.60
C GLU A 203 -5.22 7.83 37.43
N ALA A 204 -6.46 7.86 36.93
CA ALA A 204 -7.57 7.16 37.56
C ALA A 204 -7.31 5.66 37.65
N ALA A 205 -6.84 5.05 36.56
CA ALA A 205 -6.51 3.62 36.54
C ALA A 205 -5.39 3.25 37.54
N TYR A 206 -4.39 4.13 37.71
CA TYR A 206 -3.34 3.91 38.72
C TYR A 206 -3.88 4.00 40.16
N ILE A 207 -4.84 4.88 40.42
CA ILE A 207 -5.53 4.97 41.70
C ILE A 207 -6.30 3.68 41.99
N ASP A 208 -6.90 3.08 40.94
CA ASP A 208 -7.59 1.78 41.01
C ASP A 208 -6.61 0.58 41.08
N GLY A 209 -5.30 0.83 41.20
CA GLY A 209 -4.28 -0.21 41.35
C GLY A 209 -3.82 -0.89 40.05
N ALA A 210 -4.15 -0.33 38.87
CA ALA A 210 -3.72 -0.90 37.61
C ALA A 210 -2.20 -0.71 37.39
N THR A 211 -1.54 -1.74 36.89
CA THR A 211 -0.13 -1.66 36.50
C THR A 211 0.00 -0.91 35.15
N ARG A 212 1.20 -0.40 34.83
CA ARG A 212 1.48 0.27 33.55
C ARG A 212 1.15 -0.61 32.33
N TRP A 213 1.39 -1.91 32.44
CA TRP A 213 1.05 -2.87 31.39
C TRP A 213 -0.46 -3.02 31.21
N GLN A 214 -1.21 -3.03 32.32
CA GLN A 214 -2.68 -3.07 32.27
C GLN A 214 -3.25 -1.79 31.67
N VAL A 215 -2.72 -0.62 32.04
CA VAL A 215 -3.10 0.66 31.41
C VAL A 215 -2.82 0.65 29.91
N PHE A 216 -1.64 0.21 29.50
CA PHE A 216 -1.30 0.08 28.08
C PHE A 216 -2.26 -0.82 27.33
N THR A 217 -2.43 -2.07 27.78
CA THR A 217 -3.17 -3.10 27.06
C THR A 217 -4.68 -2.98 27.15
N ARG A 218 -5.21 -2.57 28.32
CA ARG A 218 -6.66 -2.55 28.59
C ARG A 218 -7.31 -1.18 28.37
N ILE A 219 -6.53 -0.10 28.37
CA ILE A 219 -7.03 1.28 28.25
C ILE A 219 -6.49 1.93 26.98
N THR A 220 -5.17 2.12 26.88
CA THR A 220 -4.58 2.88 25.78
C THR A 220 -4.78 2.19 24.43
N ILE A 221 -4.51 0.90 24.32
CA ILE A 221 -4.68 0.14 23.06
C ILE A 221 -6.13 0.17 22.55
N PRO A 222 -7.16 -0.16 23.36
CA PRO A 222 -8.55 -0.07 22.91
C PRO A 222 -9.01 1.33 22.48
N LEU A 223 -8.53 2.38 23.16
CA LEU A 223 -8.82 3.78 22.81
C LEU A 223 -8.08 4.22 21.54
N SER A 224 -7.05 3.50 21.13
CA SER A 224 -6.15 3.85 20.03
C SER A 224 -6.45 3.10 18.74
N LYS A 225 -7.64 2.54 18.56
CA LYS A 225 -8.02 1.78 17.35
C LYS A 225 -7.65 2.49 16.03
N PRO A 226 -7.90 3.81 15.83
CA PRO A 226 -7.59 4.46 14.56
C PRO A 226 -6.10 4.42 14.21
N ILE A 227 -5.23 4.68 15.18
CA ILE A 227 -3.78 4.67 14.94
C ILE A 227 -3.22 3.26 14.75
N ILE A 228 -3.82 2.27 15.42
CA ILE A 228 -3.47 0.85 15.22
C ILE A 228 -3.80 0.44 13.78
N VAL A 229 -5.00 0.77 13.31
CA VAL A 229 -5.42 0.50 11.92
C VAL A 229 -4.49 1.17 10.91
N TYR A 230 -4.16 2.43 11.13
CA TYR A 230 -3.19 3.16 10.30
C TYR A 230 -1.83 2.44 10.25
N THR A 231 -1.31 2.05 11.41
CA THR A 231 -0.02 1.38 11.52
C THR A 231 -0.02 0.03 10.80
N ILE A 232 -1.06 -0.78 11.01
CA ILE A 232 -1.23 -2.08 10.35
C ILE A 232 -1.27 -1.91 8.83
N LEU A 233 -2.12 -1.01 8.32
CA LEU A 233 -2.24 -0.78 6.88
C LEU A 233 -0.92 -0.33 6.26
N ASN A 234 -0.26 0.66 6.87
CA ASN A 234 0.98 1.20 6.34
C ASN A 234 2.12 0.18 6.34
N SER A 235 2.26 -0.59 7.43
CA SER A 235 3.30 -1.61 7.57
C SER A 235 3.06 -2.82 6.66
N PHE A 236 1.81 -3.20 6.42
CA PHE A 236 1.47 -4.29 5.51
C PHE A 236 1.70 -3.90 4.05
N MET A 237 1.35 -2.67 3.66
CA MET A 237 1.48 -2.22 2.27
C MET A 237 2.93 -1.98 1.84
N GLY A 238 3.83 -1.65 2.75
CA GLY A 238 5.23 -1.34 2.44
C GLY A 238 5.90 -2.33 1.49
N PRO A 239 5.97 -3.64 1.82
CA PRO A 239 6.60 -4.65 0.96
C PRO A 239 5.93 -4.85 -0.41
N TRP A 240 4.65 -4.50 -0.57
CA TRP A 240 3.94 -4.62 -1.84
C TRP A 240 4.27 -3.48 -2.81
N LEU A 241 4.59 -2.30 -2.28
CA LEU A 241 4.81 -1.08 -3.06
C LEU A 241 6.28 -0.79 -3.32
N ASP A 242 7.17 -1.27 -2.45
CA ASP A 242 8.59 -1.00 -2.58
C ASP A 242 9.26 -1.93 -3.60
N PHE A 243 9.83 -1.30 -4.61
CA PHE A 243 10.66 -1.96 -5.61
C PHE A 243 12.16 -1.78 -5.31
N ILE A 244 12.55 -0.55 -4.94
CA ILE A 244 13.96 -0.14 -4.94
C ILE A 244 14.74 -0.88 -3.85
N PHE A 245 14.25 -0.84 -2.61
CA PHE A 245 14.91 -1.48 -1.48
C PHE A 245 14.91 -3.00 -1.64
N ALA A 246 13.76 -3.57 -2.04
CA ALA A 246 13.66 -4.99 -2.30
C ALA A 246 14.64 -5.46 -3.38
N LYS A 247 14.80 -4.70 -4.49
CA LYS A 247 15.75 -5.05 -5.56
C LYS A 247 17.20 -5.03 -5.07
N VAL A 248 17.57 -4.04 -4.26
CA VAL A 248 18.93 -3.92 -3.70
C VAL A 248 19.23 -5.08 -2.75
N ILE A 249 18.33 -5.43 -1.84
CA ILE A 249 18.52 -6.52 -0.87
C ILE A 249 18.53 -7.90 -1.56
N CYS A 250 17.60 -8.13 -2.50
CA CYS A 250 17.54 -9.39 -3.24
C CYS A 250 18.70 -9.55 -4.23
N GLY A 251 19.21 -8.45 -4.80
CA GLY A 251 20.27 -8.48 -5.81
C GLY A 251 19.87 -9.34 -7.02
N THR A 252 20.66 -10.36 -7.32
CA THR A 252 20.43 -11.33 -8.40
C THR A 252 19.68 -12.59 -7.96
N LYS A 253 19.26 -12.68 -6.70
CA LYS A 253 18.65 -13.88 -6.10
C LYS A 253 17.16 -13.95 -6.41
N ILE A 254 16.80 -14.30 -7.63
CA ILE A 254 15.42 -14.31 -8.20
C ILE A 254 14.43 -15.07 -7.29
N LYS A 255 14.87 -16.16 -6.63
CA LYS A 255 14.04 -16.96 -5.72
C LYS A 255 13.41 -16.15 -4.58
N TYR A 256 14.04 -15.04 -4.18
CA TYR A 256 13.61 -14.22 -3.05
C TYR A 256 12.97 -12.89 -3.48
N TYR A 257 12.78 -12.66 -4.77
CA TYR A 257 12.14 -11.45 -5.26
C TYR A 257 10.76 -11.25 -4.64
N THR A 258 10.47 -9.99 -4.35
CA THR A 258 9.12 -9.55 -4.03
C THR A 258 8.32 -9.39 -5.33
N VAL A 259 7.00 -9.35 -5.20
CA VAL A 259 6.12 -9.20 -6.35
C VAL A 259 6.35 -7.88 -7.09
N SER A 260 6.67 -6.79 -6.37
CA SER A 260 7.00 -5.50 -6.97
C SER A 260 8.24 -5.57 -7.86
N VAL A 261 9.29 -6.28 -7.42
CA VAL A 261 10.50 -6.53 -8.23
C VAL A 261 10.17 -7.39 -9.45
N GLY A 262 9.39 -8.45 -9.28
CA GLY A 262 8.99 -9.32 -10.39
C GLY A 262 8.16 -8.60 -11.44
N LEU A 263 7.17 -7.81 -11.01
CA LEU A 263 6.34 -7.02 -11.93
C LEU A 263 7.14 -5.95 -12.66
N TRP A 264 8.08 -5.31 -11.99
CA TRP A 264 8.97 -4.34 -12.64
C TRP A 264 9.81 -5.00 -13.74
N ASN A 265 10.40 -6.17 -13.47
CA ASN A 265 11.18 -6.89 -14.45
C ASN A 265 10.37 -7.25 -15.72
N MET A 266 9.05 -7.48 -15.60
CA MET A 266 8.16 -7.70 -16.74
C MET A 266 8.05 -6.47 -17.68
N LEU A 267 8.40 -5.28 -17.20
CA LEU A 267 8.40 -4.02 -17.95
C LEU A 267 9.77 -3.70 -18.58
N GLU A 268 10.81 -4.48 -18.28
CA GLU A 268 12.12 -4.30 -18.92
C GLU A 268 12.03 -4.53 -20.43
N LYS A 269 12.88 -3.83 -21.19
CA LYS A 269 12.83 -3.82 -22.68
C LYS A 269 12.75 -5.21 -23.31
N GLU A 270 13.42 -6.18 -22.71
CA GLU A 270 13.47 -7.56 -23.18
C GLU A 270 12.12 -8.28 -23.06
N TYR A 271 11.35 -7.97 -22.03
CA TYR A 271 10.15 -8.71 -21.64
C TYR A 271 8.83 -7.98 -21.90
N ILE A 272 8.85 -6.66 -22.02
CA ILE A 272 7.66 -5.82 -22.09
C ILE A 272 6.66 -6.26 -23.16
N ILE A 273 7.16 -6.71 -24.33
CA ILE A 273 6.32 -7.15 -25.44
C ILE A 273 5.48 -8.37 -25.06
N SER A 274 6.08 -9.33 -24.38
CA SER A 274 5.45 -10.64 -24.09
C SER A 274 4.79 -10.70 -22.71
N TRP A 275 5.17 -9.81 -21.77
CA TRP A 275 4.75 -9.87 -20.38
C TRP A 275 3.93 -8.66 -19.89
N PHE A 276 3.74 -7.61 -20.70
CA PHE A 276 2.99 -6.42 -20.30
C PHE A 276 1.56 -6.73 -19.80
N LYS A 277 0.86 -7.67 -20.46
CA LYS A 277 -0.48 -8.07 -20.03
C LYS A 277 -0.46 -8.93 -18.77
N CYS A 278 0.60 -9.74 -18.59
CA CYS A 278 0.83 -10.46 -17.35
C CYS A 278 1.19 -9.51 -16.21
N PHE A 279 1.95 -8.45 -16.46
CA PHE A 279 2.15 -7.36 -15.50
C PHE A 279 0.82 -6.76 -15.05
N ALA A 280 -0.08 -6.44 -15.99
CA ALA A 280 -1.41 -5.92 -15.65
C ALA A 280 -2.25 -6.93 -14.82
N ALA A 281 -2.22 -8.22 -15.19
CA ALA A 281 -2.86 -9.29 -14.41
C ALA A 281 -2.25 -9.42 -13.00
N GLY A 282 -0.93 -9.33 -12.88
CA GLY A 282 -0.22 -9.30 -11.60
C GLY A 282 -0.61 -8.11 -10.74
N ALA A 283 -0.71 -6.91 -11.34
CA ALA A 283 -1.16 -5.71 -10.64
C ALA A 283 -2.60 -5.85 -10.09
N VAL A 284 -3.49 -6.49 -10.82
CA VAL A 284 -4.84 -6.83 -10.31
C VAL A 284 -4.74 -7.83 -9.16
N CYS A 285 -3.94 -8.89 -9.28
CA CYS A 285 -3.76 -9.89 -8.23
C CYS A 285 -3.22 -9.29 -6.92
N ILE A 286 -2.25 -8.38 -6.99
CA ILE A 286 -1.69 -7.75 -5.78
C ILE A 286 -2.65 -6.74 -5.14
N SER A 287 -3.58 -6.18 -5.89
CA SER A 287 -4.58 -5.28 -5.33
C SER A 287 -5.58 -6.01 -4.40
N ILE A 288 -5.77 -7.32 -4.57
CA ILE A 288 -6.73 -8.11 -3.79
C ILE A 288 -6.38 -8.16 -2.30
N PRO A 289 -5.18 -8.59 -1.86
CA PRO A 289 -4.84 -8.63 -0.43
C PRO A 289 -4.83 -7.23 0.20
N ILE A 290 -4.39 -6.21 -0.54
CA ILE A 290 -4.36 -4.82 -0.07
C ILE A 290 -5.79 -4.29 0.13
N ALA A 291 -6.65 -4.43 -0.89
CA ALA A 291 -8.04 -4.01 -0.83
C ALA A 291 -8.83 -4.77 0.25
N THR A 292 -8.58 -6.07 0.40
CA THR A 292 -9.21 -6.90 1.43
C THR A 292 -8.84 -6.40 2.83
N LEU A 293 -7.55 -6.16 3.08
CA LEU A 293 -7.11 -5.61 4.36
C LEU A 293 -7.73 -4.23 4.62
N PHE A 294 -7.74 -3.36 3.61
CA PHE A 294 -8.34 -2.04 3.73
C PHE A 294 -9.84 -2.12 4.05
N MET A 295 -10.61 -2.96 3.35
CA MET A 295 -12.04 -3.14 3.62
C MET A 295 -12.32 -3.67 5.03
N VAL A 296 -11.50 -4.61 5.51
CA VAL A 296 -11.62 -5.13 6.88
C VAL A 296 -11.31 -4.04 7.90
N MET A 297 -10.28 -3.24 7.65
CA MET A 297 -9.82 -2.20 8.59
C MET A 297 -10.70 -0.94 8.57
N GLN A 298 -11.40 -0.64 7.47
CA GLN A 298 -12.20 0.57 7.29
C GLN A 298 -13.29 0.72 8.37
N ARG A 299 -13.88 -0.37 8.83
CA ARG A 299 -14.90 -0.34 9.91
C ARG A 299 -14.34 0.25 11.21
N PHE A 300 -13.12 -0.12 11.57
CA PHE A 300 -12.47 0.37 12.81
C PHE A 300 -12.06 1.84 12.69
N TYR A 301 -11.72 2.30 11.49
CA TYR A 301 -11.41 3.70 11.22
C TYR A 301 -12.64 4.60 11.40
N ARG A 302 -13.80 4.18 10.89
CA ARG A 302 -15.06 4.95 11.03
C ARG A 302 -15.52 5.07 12.49
N GLU A 303 -15.37 4.02 13.29
CA GLU A 303 -15.72 4.04 14.71
C GLU A 303 -14.87 5.05 15.50
N GLY A 304 -13.57 5.17 15.18
CA GLY A 304 -12.68 6.11 15.84
C GLY A 304 -12.97 7.59 15.50
N VAL A 305 -13.33 7.89 14.26
CA VAL A 305 -13.66 9.26 13.84
C VAL A 305 -15.02 9.70 14.39
N SER A 306 -16.01 8.82 14.44
CA SER A 306 -17.35 9.15 14.98
C SER A 306 -17.35 9.39 16.48
N GLY A 307 -16.43 8.77 17.24
CA GLY A 307 -16.25 9.02 18.68
C GLY A 307 -15.63 10.38 18.98
N ALA A 308 -14.77 10.89 18.08
CA ALA A 308 -14.11 12.19 18.26
C ALA A 308 -15.00 13.41 17.95
N VAL A 309 -16.13 13.21 17.25
CA VAL A 309 -17.07 14.29 16.84
C VAL A 309 -18.23 14.46 17.83
N LYS A 310 -18.37 13.56 18.81
CA LYS A 310 -19.44 13.60 19.84
C LYS A 310 -18.96 14.16 21.18
N GLY A 311 -17.75 14.71 21.26
CA GLY A 311 -17.21 15.39 22.43
C GLY A 311 -17.31 16.89 22.34
#